data_ef3f2f68c19d035dbe13068e787b59cf
#
_entry.id   ef3f2f68c19d035dbe13068e787b59cf
#
_cell.length_a   1.000
_cell.length_b   1.000
_cell.length_c   1.000
_cell.angle_alpha   90.00
_cell.angle_beta   90.00
_cell.angle_gamma   90.00
#
_symmetry.space_group_name_H-M   'P 1'
#
loop_
_entity.id
_entity.type
_entity.pdbx_description
1 polymer ?
#
loop_
_entity_poly.entity_id
_entity_poly.type
_entity_poly.pdbx_seq_one_letter_code
_entity_poly.pdbx_strand_id
1 'polypeptide(L)'
;MLLNLFLESITNENYKRGDIVLDGKIVVITGGAGLIGEEFVKSVIEHNGIAIIADIDEKLGDKLLQRLESDSVDFVKLDITSSDSLEECIGYLDKKYGRIDAIVNNAYPRNKNYGKHFFDVRYEDFVENMGLNLGGYFTTSQKFAKYFQTQGYGNIINISSIYGIVAPKFEVYEGTPMTMPVEYATIKSGLIHLTKYMAKYFKGMNIRVNALSPGGIFDNQPEAFLEAYQRECLNKGMLDKSDLRGTLIYLLSDMSMYVNGQNIVVDDGFVL
;
A
#
# COMPACT_ATOMS: atom_id res chain seq x y z
N MET A 1 22.89 8.15 40.04
CA MET A 1 21.72 9.02 40.05
C MET A 1 21.27 9.38 38.63
N LEU A 2 22.12 9.87 37.74
CA LEU A 2 21.75 10.19 36.33
C LEU A 2 21.41 8.95 35.49
N LEU A 3 22.06 7.79 35.70
CA LEU A 3 21.77 6.56 34.99
C LEU A 3 20.40 5.96 35.35
N ASN A 4 19.98 6.09 36.61
CA ASN A 4 18.66 5.65 37.06
C ASN A 4 17.53 6.53 36.52
N LEU A 5 17.73 7.84 36.40
CA LEU A 5 16.78 8.76 35.77
C LEU A 5 16.66 8.50 34.27
N PHE A 6 17.75 8.07 33.62
CA PHE A 6 17.73 7.69 32.21
C PHE A 6 17.03 6.34 32.00
N LEU A 7 17.21 5.37 32.89
CA LEU A 7 16.51 4.08 32.87
C LEU A 7 15.03 4.23 33.22
N GLU A 8 14.64 5.09 34.14
CA GLU A 8 13.24 5.40 34.46
C GLU A 8 12.52 6.13 33.32
N SER A 9 13.22 6.88 32.47
CA SER A 9 12.64 7.47 31.26
C SER A 9 12.42 6.47 30.11
N ILE A 10 13.08 5.31 30.17
CA ILE A 10 12.95 4.23 29.17
C ILE A 10 11.91 3.17 29.59
N THR A 11 11.64 3.03 30.88
CA THR A 11 10.55 2.18 31.39
C THR A 11 9.22 2.95 31.35
N ASN A 12 8.90 3.54 30.21
CA ASN A 12 7.58 4.11 30.05
C ASN A 12 6.56 2.99 29.96
N GLU A 13 5.65 2.95 30.91
CA GLU A 13 4.55 2.01 31.12
C GLU A 13 3.53 1.94 29.97
N ASN A 14 3.89 2.34 28.75
CA ASN A 14 2.98 2.52 27.63
C ASN A 14 2.96 1.39 26.59
N TYR A 15 3.70 0.30 26.81
CA TYR A 15 3.56 -0.90 25.98
C TYR A 15 2.86 -2.04 26.76
N LYS A 16 1.59 -1.87 27.08
CA LYS A 16 0.76 -3.01 27.46
C LYS A 16 0.50 -3.87 26.24
N ARG A 17 0.69 -5.18 26.34
CA ARG A 17 0.28 -6.15 25.31
C ARG A 17 -1.17 -5.90 24.94
N GLY A 18 -1.42 -5.40 23.74
CA GLY A 18 -2.75 -5.01 23.23
C GLY A 18 -2.91 -3.51 23.00
N ASP A 19 -1.84 -2.71 23.07
CA ASP A 19 -1.91 -1.28 22.89
C ASP A 19 -2.26 -0.91 21.43
N ILE A 20 -3.23 -0.13 21.36
CA ILE A 20 -3.79 0.86 20.45
C ILE A 20 -2.69 1.45 19.54
N VAL A 21 -2.31 0.68 18.50
CA VAL A 21 -1.12 0.97 17.70
C VAL A 21 -1.32 2.16 16.76
N LEU A 22 -2.59 2.40 16.32
CA LEU A 22 -2.95 3.48 15.41
C LEU A 22 -3.92 4.52 16.01
N ASP A 23 -4.04 4.61 17.30
CA ASP A 23 -5.02 5.39 18.07
C ASP A 23 -5.56 6.65 17.36
N GLY A 24 -6.75 6.52 16.77
CA GLY A 24 -7.43 7.59 16.06
C GLY A 24 -6.69 8.14 14.83
N LYS A 25 -5.62 7.48 14.33
CA LYS A 25 -4.94 7.90 13.08
C LYS A 25 -5.88 7.76 11.89
N ILE A 26 -5.96 8.79 11.08
CA ILE A 26 -6.75 8.83 9.85
C ILE A 26 -5.90 8.27 8.72
N VAL A 27 -6.26 7.10 8.21
CA VAL A 27 -5.51 6.37 7.17
C VAL A 27 -6.35 6.23 5.91
N VAL A 28 -5.94 6.90 4.84
CA VAL A 28 -6.58 6.77 3.52
C VAL A 28 -6.01 5.57 2.79
N ILE A 29 -6.86 4.69 2.23
CA ILE A 29 -6.44 3.50 1.52
C ILE A 29 -7.04 3.54 0.11
N THR A 30 -6.21 3.84 -0.91
CA THR A 30 -6.66 3.86 -2.30
C THR A 30 -6.89 2.43 -2.81
N GLY A 31 -7.97 2.23 -3.60
CA GLY A 31 -8.41 0.88 -3.94
C GLY A 31 -8.85 0.09 -2.70
N GLY A 32 -9.41 0.80 -1.71
CA GLY A 32 -9.76 0.27 -0.40
C GLY A 32 -10.86 -0.80 -0.42
N ALA A 33 -11.68 -0.84 -1.47
CA ALA A 33 -12.71 -1.85 -1.67
C ALA A 33 -12.20 -3.09 -2.44
N GLY A 34 -10.94 -3.09 -2.90
CA GLY A 34 -10.30 -4.21 -3.61
C GLY A 34 -9.80 -5.32 -2.67
N LEU A 35 -9.23 -6.39 -3.25
CA LEU A 35 -8.81 -7.61 -2.56
C LEU A 35 -7.87 -7.35 -1.36
N ILE A 36 -6.79 -6.61 -1.59
CA ILE A 36 -5.80 -6.27 -0.55
C ILE A 36 -6.29 -5.06 0.25
N GLY A 37 -6.92 -4.08 -0.41
CA GLY A 37 -7.41 -2.85 0.21
C GLY A 37 -8.40 -3.11 1.34
N GLU A 38 -9.37 -4.01 1.15
CA GLU A 38 -10.31 -4.43 2.18
C GLU A 38 -9.60 -4.97 3.42
N GLU A 39 -8.55 -5.76 3.22
CA GLU A 39 -7.78 -6.34 4.30
C GLU A 39 -7.01 -5.27 5.08
N PHE A 40 -6.50 -4.26 4.36
CA PHE A 40 -5.84 -3.10 4.98
C PHE A 40 -6.83 -2.23 5.78
N VAL A 41 -8.02 -2.01 5.24
CA VAL A 41 -9.11 -1.30 5.94
C VAL A 41 -9.44 -2.00 7.26
N LYS A 42 -9.67 -3.32 7.24
CA LYS A 42 -9.92 -4.11 8.44
C LYS A 42 -8.79 -4.00 9.45
N SER A 43 -7.55 -4.11 8.97
CA SER A 43 -6.37 -4.05 9.82
C SER A 43 -6.23 -2.71 10.54
N VAL A 44 -6.51 -1.60 9.85
CA VAL A 44 -6.50 -0.25 10.46
C VAL A 44 -7.54 -0.14 11.57
N ILE A 45 -8.78 -0.60 11.33
CA ILE A 45 -9.87 -0.58 12.31
C ILE A 45 -9.52 -1.44 13.53
N GLU A 46 -9.02 -2.65 13.32
CA GLU A 46 -8.63 -3.59 14.39
C GLU A 46 -7.53 -3.05 15.30
N HIS A 47 -6.75 -2.07 14.81
CA HIS A 47 -5.70 -1.39 15.58
C HIS A 47 -6.10 0.02 16.01
N ASN A 48 -7.41 0.31 16.10
CA ASN A 48 -8.01 1.55 16.56
C ASN A 48 -7.69 2.80 15.71
N GLY A 49 -7.33 2.62 14.44
CA GLY A 49 -7.29 3.69 13.45
C GLY A 49 -8.66 3.93 12.81
N ILE A 50 -8.80 5.06 12.15
CA ILE A 50 -9.94 5.40 11.29
C ILE A 50 -9.52 5.13 9.85
N ALA A 51 -10.15 4.14 9.21
CA ALA A 51 -9.86 3.75 7.84
C ALA A 51 -10.75 4.51 6.85
N ILE A 52 -10.15 5.15 5.86
CA ILE A 52 -10.88 5.77 4.76
C ILE A 52 -10.77 4.86 3.54
N ILE A 53 -11.89 4.23 3.17
CA ILE A 53 -12.03 3.48 1.92
C ILE A 53 -12.06 4.51 0.80
N ALA A 54 -10.96 4.65 0.06
CA ALA A 54 -10.88 5.55 -1.10
C ALA A 54 -10.88 4.70 -2.36
N ASP A 55 -11.99 4.68 -3.08
CA ASP A 55 -12.16 3.83 -4.27
C ASP A 55 -12.95 4.55 -5.37
N ILE A 56 -12.68 4.20 -6.63
CA ILE A 56 -13.43 4.71 -7.77
C ILE A 56 -14.81 4.06 -7.89
N ASP A 57 -14.94 2.82 -7.39
CA ASP A 57 -16.20 2.06 -7.41
C ASP A 57 -17.01 2.31 -6.14
N GLU A 58 -17.97 3.27 -6.25
CA GLU A 58 -18.87 3.64 -5.16
C GLU A 58 -19.68 2.44 -4.65
N LYS A 59 -20.11 1.53 -5.53
CA LYS A 59 -20.95 0.38 -5.12
C LYS A 59 -20.17 -0.62 -4.28
N LEU A 60 -18.90 -0.88 -4.64
CA LEU A 60 -18.03 -1.74 -3.86
C LEU A 60 -17.65 -1.07 -2.53
N GLY A 61 -17.38 0.23 -2.55
CA GLY A 61 -17.08 1.02 -1.36
C GLY A 61 -18.23 1.02 -0.36
N ASP A 62 -19.45 1.35 -0.80
CA ASP A 62 -20.66 1.35 0.04
C ASP A 62 -20.96 -0.04 0.60
N LYS A 63 -20.80 -1.08 -0.23
CA LYS A 63 -21.01 -2.48 0.22
C LYS A 63 -20.01 -2.87 1.31
N LEU A 64 -18.75 -2.46 1.18
CA LEU A 64 -17.74 -2.72 2.20
C LEU A 64 -18.05 -1.94 3.48
N LEU A 65 -18.38 -0.65 3.37
CA LEU A 65 -18.74 0.20 4.49
C LEU A 65 -19.90 -0.42 5.31
N GLN A 66 -20.98 -0.84 4.64
CA GLN A 66 -22.11 -1.49 5.28
C GLN A 66 -21.74 -2.81 5.98
N ARG A 67 -20.83 -3.60 5.37
CA ARG A 67 -20.41 -4.90 5.93
C ARG A 67 -19.53 -4.76 7.17
N LEU A 68 -18.76 -3.68 7.27
CA LEU A 68 -17.85 -3.47 8.40
C LEU A 68 -18.56 -2.99 9.67
N GLU A 69 -19.75 -2.37 9.55
CA GLU A 69 -20.58 -1.91 10.65
C GLU A 69 -19.78 -1.21 11.78
N SER A 70 -18.88 -0.31 11.42
CA SER A 70 -17.93 0.34 12.32
C SER A 70 -17.99 1.86 12.20
N ASP A 71 -17.94 2.58 13.32
CA ASP A 71 -17.80 4.04 13.35
C ASP A 71 -16.37 4.51 12.97
N SER A 72 -15.42 3.57 12.91
CA SER A 72 -14.01 3.82 12.57
C SER A 72 -13.71 3.62 11.09
N VAL A 73 -14.71 3.69 10.21
CA VAL A 73 -14.55 3.58 8.76
C VAL A 73 -15.40 4.62 8.04
N ASP A 74 -14.85 5.15 6.94
CA ASP A 74 -15.55 6.08 6.05
C ASP A 74 -15.29 5.70 4.60
N PHE A 75 -16.11 6.18 3.68
CA PHE A 75 -15.93 6.00 2.25
C PHE A 75 -15.83 7.34 1.53
N VAL A 76 -14.87 7.45 0.62
CA VAL A 76 -14.73 8.58 -0.30
C VAL A 76 -14.50 8.05 -1.70
N LYS A 77 -15.32 8.49 -2.65
CA LYS A 77 -15.05 8.22 -4.07
C LYS A 77 -13.76 8.91 -4.48
N LEU A 78 -12.82 8.14 -5.04
CA LEU A 78 -11.53 8.66 -5.43
C LEU A 78 -11.03 8.05 -6.74
N ASP A 79 -10.75 8.91 -7.71
CA ASP A 79 -9.97 8.58 -8.89
C ASP A 79 -8.53 9.10 -8.70
N ILE A 80 -7.57 8.19 -8.53
CA ILE A 80 -6.16 8.55 -8.32
C ILE A 80 -5.51 9.20 -9.55
N THR A 81 -6.15 9.16 -10.71
CA THR A 81 -5.67 9.78 -11.95
C THR A 81 -6.20 11.20 -12.15
N SER A 82 -7.16 11.62 -11.32
CA SER A 82 -7.77 12.94 -11.35
C SER A 82 -7.24 13.84 -10.23
N SER A 83 -6.58 14.94 -10.61
CA SER A 83 -6.12 15.96 -9.67
C SER A 83 -7.26 16.56 -8.84
N ASP A 84 -8.40 16.81 -9.48
CA ASP A 84 -9.57 17.43 -8.83
C ASP A 84 -10.18 16.46 -7.81
N SER A 85 -10.33 15.16 -8.18
CA SER A 85 -10.82 14.12 -7.25
C SER A 85 -9.93 13.97 -6.01
N LEU A 86 -8.61 14.07 -6.18
CA LEU A 86 -7.66 14.03 -5.06
C LEU A 86 -7.80 15.27 -4.15
N GLU A 87 -7.96 16.45 -4.72
CA GLU A 87 -8.13 17.70 -3.95
C GLU A 87 -9.47 17.71 -3.20
N GLU A 88 -10.56 17.26 -3.82
CA GLU A 88 -11.86 17.11 -3.19
C GLU A 88 -11.82 16.11 -2.02
N CYS A 89 -11.16 14.97 -2.21
CA CYS A 89 -10.96 13.97 -1.15
C CYS A 89 -10.20 14.57 0.04
N ILE A 90 -9.06 15.22 -0.19
CA ILE A 90 -8.27 15.86 0.87
C ILE A 90 -9.10 16.92 1.59
N GLY A 91 -9.80 17.80 0.85
CA GLY A 91 -10.62 18.85 1.42
C GLY A 91 -11.79 18.34 2.26
N TYR A 92 -12.43 17.25 1.82
CA TYR A 92 -13.48 16.57 2.58
C TYR A 92 -12.93 16.02 3.91
N LEU A 93 -11.81 15.29 3.86
CA LEU A 93 -11.20 14.67 5.03
C LEU A 93 -10.67 15.70 6.02
N ASP A 94 -10.02 16.75 5.54
CA ASP A 94 -9.55 17.86 6.38
C ASP A 94 -10.71 18.54 7.11
N LYS A 95 -11.80 18.84 6.40
CA LYS A 95 -13.00 19.42 7.02
C LYS A 95 -13.64 18.49 8.05
N LYS A 96 -13.67 17.18 7.81
CA LYS A 96 -14.34 16.21 8.68
C LYS A 96 -13.52 15.83 9.90
N TYR A 97 -12.21 15.63 9.72
CA TYR A 97 -11.33 15.09 10.75
C TYR A 97 -10.26 16.06 11.23
N GLY A 98 -10.03 17.19 10.52
CA GLY A 98 -9.01 18.18 10.85
C GLY A 98 -7.57 17.72 10.60
N ARG A 99 -7.37 16.48 10.12
CA ARG A 99 -6.06 15.91 9.81
C ARG A 99 -6.17 14.65 8.92
N ILE A 100 -5.06 14.30 8.29
CA ILE A 100 -4.86 13.00 7.63
C ILE A 100 -3.47 12.52 8.06
N ASP A 101 -3.37 11.32 8.64
CA ASP A 101 -2.09 10.84 9.19
C ASP A 101 -1.28 10.03 8.17
N ALA A 102 -1.96 9.28 7.29
CA ALA A 102 -1.30 8.47 6.28
C ALA A 102 -2.14 8.26 5.02
N ILE A 103 -1.43 8.01 3.91
CA ILE A 103 -1.99 7.49 2.65
C ILE A 103 -1.32 6.18 2.28
N VAL A 104 -2.11 5.16 1.97
CA VAL A 104 -1.68 3.88 1.41
C VAL A 104 -2.06 3.86 -0.07
N ASN A 105 -1.08 4.02 -0.93
CA ASN A 105 -1.22 3.88 -2.36
C ASN A 105 -1.32 2.39 -2.70
N ASN A 106 -2.54 1.88 -2.85
CA ASN A 106 -2.83 0.47 -3.14
C ASN A 106 -3.68 0.27 -4.39
N ALA A 107 -4.38 1.31 -4.88
CA ALA A 107 -5.17 1.22 -6.11
C ALA A 107 -4.35 0.70 -7.29
N TYR A 108 -4.97 -0.12 -8.13
CA TYR A 108 -4.31 -0.71 -9.30
C TYR A 108 -5.14 -0.54 -10.58
N PRO A 109 -5.27 0.71 -11.08
CA PRO A 109 -5.97 0.96 -12.34
C PRO A 109 -5.19 0.38 -13.52
N ARG A 110 -5.92 -0.15 -14.49
CA ARG A 110 -5.36 -0.76 -15.71
C ARG A 110 -6.35 -0.61 -16.87
N ASN A 111 -5.83 -0.54 -18.07
CA ASN A 111 -6.68 -0.51 -19.25
C ASN A 111 -7.18 -1.92 -19.62
N LYS A 112 -8.08 -1.99 -20.61
CA LYS A 112 -8.70 -3.25 -21.06
C LYS A 112 -7.74 -4.21 -21.78
N ASN A 113 -6.57 -3.73 -22.21
CA ASN A 113 -5.58 -4.50 -22.95
C ASN A 113 -4.41 -4.97 -22.06
N TYR A 114 -4.47 -4.70 -20.76
CA TYR A 114 -3.47 -5.11 -19.80
C TYR A 114 -3.34 -6.64 -19.70
N GLY A 115 -2.14 -7.15 -19.46
CA GLY A 115 -1.91 -8.59 -19.19
C GLY A 115 -1.54 -9.42 -20.41
N LYS A 116 -1.15 -8.78 -21.52
CA LYS A 116 -0.67 -9.46 -22.74
C LYS A 116 0.76 -9.98 -22.56
N HIS A 117 1.14 -10.95 -23.41
CA HIS A 117 2.51 -11.40 -23.54
C HIS A 117 3.39 -10.30 -24.15
N PHE A 118 4.68 -10.32 -23.84
CA PHE A 118 5.61 -9.23 -24.12
C PHE A 118 5.57 -8.70 -25.57
N PHE A 119 5.51 -9.59 -26.57
CA PHE A 119 5.50 -9.19 -27.98
C PHE A 119 4.13 -8.68 -28.48
N ASP A 120 3.07 -8.87 -27.68
CA ASP A 120 1.71 -8.46 -28.02
C ASP A 120 1.32 -7.12 -27.35
N VAL A 121 2.21 -6.57 -26.50
CA VAL A 121 1.99 -5.31 -25.81
C VAL A 121 2.23 -4.15 -26.80
N ARG A 122 1.23 -3.33 -27.01
CA ARG A 122 1.37 -2.13 -27.84
C ARG A 122 1.96 -0.98 -27.04
N TYR A 123 2.69 -0.11 -27.71
CA TYR A 123 3.28 1.08 -27.08
C TYR A 123 2.25 1.95 -26.35
N GLU A 124 1.07 2.18 -26.98
CA GLU A 124 0.01 3.01 -26.41
C GLU A 124 -0.55 2.39 -25.12
N ASP A 125 -0.76 1.06 -25.11
CA ASP A 125 -1.26 0.34 -23.94
C ASP A 125 -0.22 0.38 -22.79
N PHE A 126 1.06 0.22 -23.12
CA PHE A 126 2.16 0.34 -22.15
C PHE A 126 2.18 1.73 -21.52
N VAL A 127 2.18 2.80 -22.33
CA VAL A 127 2.21 4.20 -21.87
C VAL A 127 0.97 4.52 -21.02
N GLU A 128 -0.22 4.10 -21.45
CA GLU A 128 -1.46 4.31 -20.71
C GLU A 128 -1.41 3.64 -19.34
N ASN A 129 -1.00 2.35 -19.26
CA ASN A 129 -0.89 1.64 -17.99
C ASN A 129 0.15 2.26 -17.05
N MET A 130 1.29 2.75 -17.58
CA MET A 130 2.28 3.50 -16.82
C MET A 130 1.68 4.80 -16.24
N GLY A 131 0.92 5.53 -17.04
CA GLY A 131 0.23 6.77 -16.64
C GLY A 131 -0.83 6.52 -15.58
N LEU A 132 -1.70 5.53 -15.79
CA LEU A 132 -2.77 5.19 -14.87
C LEU A 132 -2.22 4.78 -13.48
N ASN A 133 -1.19 3.96 -13.45
CA ASN A 133 -0.70 3.34 -12.22
C ASN A 133 0.43 4.14 -11.58
N LEU A 134 1.62 4.17 -12.19
CA LEU A 134 2.77 4.90 -11.64
C LEU A 134 2.49 6.41 -11.59
N GLY A 135 1.85 6.94 -12.64
CA GLY A 135 1.40 8.34 -12.68
C GLY A 135 0.36 8.64 -11.60
N GLY A 136 -0.63 7.76 -11.41
CA GLY A 136 -1.64 7.88 -10.36
C GLY A 136 -1.03 7.90 -8.95
N TYR A 137 -0.10 7.00 -8.65
CA TYR A 137 0.63 7.00 -7.36
C TYR A 137 1.47 8.26 -7.17
N PHE A 138 2.13 8.73 -8.25
CA PHE A 138 2.87 9.99 -8.19
C PHE A 138 1.94 11.16 -7.86
N THR A 139 0.84 11.32 -8.59
CA THR A 139 -0.11 12.43 -8.39
C THR A 139 -0.73 12.38 -7.00
N THR A 140 -1.17 11.20 -6.55
CA THR A 140 -1.70 10.99 -5.19
C THR A 140 -0.66 11.40 -4.14
N SER A 141 0.57 10.87 -4.26
CA SER A 141 1.64 11.19 -3.31
C SER A 141 1.99 12.67 -3.32
N GLN A 142 1.98 13.32 -4.47
CA GLN A 142 2.26 14.76 -4.60
C GLN A 142 1.20 15.60 -3.88
N LYS A 143 -0.09 15.30 -4.06
CA LYS A 143 -1.19 16.05 -3.43
C LYS A 143 -1.20 15.85 -1.92
N PHE A 144 -1.10 14.60 -1.46
CA PHE A 144 -1.04 14.32 -0.02
C PHE A 144 0.24 14.87 0.62
N ALA A 145 1.39 14.80 -0.03
CA ALA A 145 2.62 15.40 0.51
C ALA A 145 2.52 16.92 0.66
N LYS A 146 1.85 17.60 -0.28
CA LYS A 146 1.59 19.05 -0.15
C LYS A 146 0.70 19.36 1.07
N TYR A 147 -0.33 18.57 1.31
CA TYR A 147 -1.17 18.65 2.49
C TYR A 147 -0.35 18.37 3.76
N PHE A 148 0.44 17.30 3.79
CA PHE A 148 1.30 16.93 4.91
C PHE A 148 2.36 17.99 5.23
N GLN A 149 2.89 18.65 4.22
CA GLN A 149 3.82 19.77 4.41
C GLN A 149 3.15 20.92 5.16
N THR A 150 1.89 21.24 4.86
CA THR A 150 1.11 22.26 5.57
C THR A 150 0.75 21.81 6.98
N GLN A 151 0.39 20.54 7.16
CA GLN A 151 0.08 19.92 8.45
C GLN A 151 1.32 19.79 9.36
N GLY A 152 2.52 19.66 8.77
CA GLY A 152 3.80 19.48 9.49
C GLY A 152 4.24 18.04 9.71
N TYR A 153 3.49 17.04 9.26
CA TYR A 153 3.83 15.62 9.30
C TYR A 153 3.00 14.81 8.30
N GLY A 154 3.44 13.59 7.99
CA GLY A 154 2.67 12.66 7.18
C GLY A 154 3.38 11.33 6.93
N ASN A 155 2.64 10.35 6.40
CA ASN A 155 3.16 9.02 6.09
C ASN A 155 2.58 8.51 4.78
N ILE A 156 3.43 8.09 3.85
CA ILE A 156 3.07 7.57 2.54
C ILE A 156 3.55 6.12 2.43
N ILE A 157 2.66 5.18 2.19
CA ILE A 157 2.99 3.79 1.96
C ILE A 157 2.62 3.43 0.52
N ASN A 158 3.59 2.97 -0.27
CA ASN A 158 3.38 2.51 -1.64
C ASN A 158 3.33 0.99 -1.69
N ILE A 159 2.26 0.41 -2.19
CA ILE A 159 2.17 -1.03 -2.41
C ILE A 159 2.83 -1.36 -3.76
N SER A 160 4.06 -1.89 -3.66
CA SER A 160 4.82 -2.36 -4.81
C SER A 160 4.64 -3.88 -5.02
N SER A 161 5.70 -4.61 -5.30
CA SER A 161 5.72 -6.06 -5.52
C SER A 161 7.15 -6.57 -5.51
N ILE A 162 7.35 -7.86 -5.25
CA ILE A 162 8.60 -8.57 -5.50
C ILE A 162 9.09 -8.40 -6.94
N TYR A 163 8.20 -8.34 -7.93
CA TYR A 163 8.55 -8.10 -9.34
C TYR A 163 8.94 -6.64 -9.66
N GLY A 164 8.96 -5.77 -8.65
CA GLY A 164 9.68 -4.50 -8.72
C GLY A 164 11.14 -4.61 -8.27
N ILE A 165 11.55 -5.75 -7.69
CA ILE A 165 12.89 -6.01 -7.13
C ILE A 165 13.68 -6.98 -8.01
N VAL A 166 13.04 -8.09 -8.38
CA VAL A 166 13.62 -9.15 -9.21
C VAL A 166 12.84 -9.29 -10.52
N ALA A 167 13.51 -9.82 -11.55
CA ALA A 167 12.81 -10.19 -12.78
C ALA A 167 11.80 -11.30 -12.50
N PRO A 168 10.66 -11.32 -13.22
CA PRO A 168 9.70 -12.42 -13.09
C PRO A 168 10.32 -13.78 -13.40
N LYS A 169 10.03 -14.77 -12.56
CA LYS A 169 10.35 -16.17 -12.83
C LYS A 169 9.26 -16.71 -13.77
N PHE A 170 9.48 -16.62 -15.10
CA PHE A 170 8.45 -16.98 -16.09
C PHE A 170 8.09 -18.44 -16.07
N GLU A 171 8.99 -19.31 -15.61
CA GLU A 171 8.79 -20.75 -15.44
C GLU A 171 7.62 -21.10 -14.50
N VAL A 172 7.29 -20.24 -13.55
CA VAL A 172 6.13 -20.47 -12.66
C VAL A 172 4.79 -20.35 -13.39
N TYR A 173 4.79 -19.74 -14.58
CA TYR A 173 3.59 -19.53 -15.41
C TYR A 173 3.43 -20.62 -16.49
N GLU A 174 4.43 -21.50 -16.66
CA GLU A 174 4.39 -22.55 -17.68
C GLU A 174 3.19 -23.48 -17.49
N GLY A 175 2.55 -23.89 -18.60
CA GLY A 175 1.35 -24.72 -18.56
C GLY A 175 0.07 -24.00 -18.12
N THR A 176 0.10 -22.69 -17.93
CA THR A 176 -1.07 -21.86 -17.59
C THR A 176 -1.32 -20.80 -18.67
N PRO A 177 -2.52 -20.22 -18.74
CA PRO A 177 -2.79 -19.09 -19.63
C PRO A 177 -2.24 -17.76 -19.08
N MET A 178 -1.57 -17.78 -17.93
CA MET A 178 -1.10 -16.58 -17.22
C MET A 178 0.30 -16.17 -17.72
N THR A 179 0.60 -14.89 -17.57
CA THR A 179 1.95 -14.33 -17.71
C THR A 179 2.15 -13.19 -16.71
N MET A 180 3.38 -12.75 -16.51
CA MET A 180 3.66 -11.52 -15.80
C MET A 180 3.76 -10.37 -16.82
N PRO A 181 2.82 -9.40 -16.79
CA PRO A 181 2.83 -8.28 -17.72
C PRO A 181 4.09 -7.42 -17.55
N VAL A 182 4.67 -6.98 -18.67
CA VAL A 182 5.86 -6.10 -18.64
C VAL A 182 5.56 -4.77 -17.95
N GLU A 183 4.34 -4.24 -18.13
CA GLU A 183 3.89 -3.02 -17.46
C GLU A 183 3.94 -3.19 -15.94
N TYR A 184 3.50 -4.36 -15.42
CA TYR A 184 3.50 -4.61 -13.97
C TYR A 184 4.89 -4.49 -13.38
N ALA A 185 5.85 -5.27 -13.88
CA ALA A 185 7.21 -5.27 -13.36
C ALA A 185 7.84 -3.87 -13.47
N THR A 186 7.63 -3.17 -14.58
CA THR A 186 8.16 -1.82 -14.81
C THR A 186 7.53 -0.80 -13.85
N ILE A 187 6.20 -0.83 -13.66
CA ILE A 187 5.49 0.03 -12.72
C ILE A 187 6.01 -0.21 -11.30
N LYS A 188 6.10 -1.47 -10.88
CA LYS A 188 6.47 -1.81 -9.50
C LYS A 188 7.92 -1.46 -9.18
N SER A 189 8.85 -1.60 -10.13
CA SER A 189 10.23 -1.10 -9.98
C SER A 189 10.27 0.43 -9.89
N GLY A 190 9.50 1.11 -10.74
CA GLY A 190 9.35 2.57 -10.69
C GLY A 190 8.83 3.07 -9.34
N LEU A 191 7.85 2.37 -8.73
CA LEU A 191 7.31 2.72 -7.41
C LEU A 191 8.35 2.59 -6.29
N ILE A 192 9.20 1.56 -6.32
CA ILE A 192 10.28 1.40 -5.34
C ILE A 192 11.27 2.56 -5.45
N HIS A 193 11.64 2.96 -6.67
CA HIS A 193 12.55 4.09 -6.83
C HIS A 193 11.90 5.43 -6.50
N LEU A 194 10.63 5.64 -6.90
CA LEU A 194 9.83 6.82 -6.54
C LEU A 194 9.74 6.98 -5.01
N THR A 195 9.58 5.88 -4.26
CA THR A 195 9.60 5.87 -2.79
C THR A 195 10.90 6.46 -2.25
N LYS A 196 12.05 6.01 -2.74
CA LYS A 196 13.37 6.52 -2.34
C LYS A 196 13.55 8.00 -2.72
N TYR A 197 13.11 8.37 -3.92
CA TYR A 197 13.17 9.75 -4.39
C TYR A 197 12.38 10.68 -3.46
N MET A 198 11.12 10.33 -3.17
CA MET A 198 10.24 11.13 -2.32
C MET A 198 10.77 11.24 -0.88
N ALA A 199 11.22 10.13 -0.28
CA ALA A 199 11.81 10.14 1.05
C ALA A 199 13.01 11.09 1.14
N LYS A 200 13.84 11.13 0.09
CA LYS A 200 14.99 12.05 0.03
C LYS A 200 14.56 13.49 -0.21
N TYR A 201 13.58 13.70 -1.08
CA TYR A 201 13.07 15.05 -1.41
C TYR A 201 12.39 15.71 -0.21
N PHE A 202 11.64 14.95 0.60
CA PHE A 202 10.96 15.45 1.79
C PHE A 202 11.83 15.56 3.04
N LYS A 203 13.16 15.54 2.87
CA LYS A 203 14.09 15.73 4.00
C LYS A 203 13.76 17.00 4.79
N GLY A 204 13.54 16.84 6.09
CA GLY A 204 13.22 17.97 7.01
C GLY A 204 11.74 18.33 7.07
N MET A 205 10.86 17.70 6.29
CA MET A 205 9.41 17.99 6.27
C MET A 205 8.59 17.10 7.22
N ASN A 206 9.23 16.18 7.96
CA ASN A 206 8.55 15.20 8.82
C ASN A 206 7.54 14.33 8.05
N ILE A 207 7.86 14.01 6.80
CA ILE A 207 7.05 13.12 5.93
C ILE A 207 7.87 11.87 5.67
N ARG A 208 7.34 10.70 6.06
CA ARG A 208 7.93 9.40 5.78
C ARG A 208 7.33 8.81 4.51
N VAL A 209 8.15 8.11 3.73
CA VAL A 209 7.70 7.41 2.54
C VAL A 209 8.35 6.04 2.49
N ASN A 210 7.56 4.96 2.50
CA ASN A 210 8.06 3.60 2.41
C ASN A 210 7.27 2.79 1.39
N ALA A 211 7.82 1.67 0.95
CA ALA A 211 7.13 0.71 0.12
C ALA A 211 6.96 -0.62 0.85
N LEU A 212 5.85 -1.30 0.57
CA LEU A 212 5.59 -2.69 0.92
C LEU A 212 5.52 -3.48 -0.38
N SER A 213 6.38 -4.49 -0.52
CA SER A 213 6.48 -5.35 -1.69
C SER A 213 6.01 -6.77 -1.36
N PRO A 214 4.73 -7.09 -1.60
CA PRO A 214 4.23 -8.45 -1.44
C PRO A 214 4.81 -9.41 -2.48
N GLY A 215 4.92 -10.68 -2.09
CA GLY A 215 4.93 -11.83 -2.98
C GLY A 215 3.55 -12.07 -3.62
N GLY A 216 3.37 -13.23 -4.25
CA GLY A 216 2.09 -13.61 -4.82
C GLY A 216 1.01 -13.73 -3.74
N ILE A 217 -0.11 -13.06 -3.95
CA ILE A 217 -1.30 -13.15 -3.09
C ILE A 217 -2.27 -14.15 -3.72
N PHE A 218 -2.73 -15.10 -2.90
CA PHE A 218 -3.70 -16.10 -3.35
C PHE A 218 -5.04 -15.46 -3.74
N ASP A 219 -5.46 -15.73 -4.97
CA ASP A 219 -6.74 -15.29 -5.54
C ASP A 219 -7.21 -16.30 -6.59
N ASN A 220 -7.37 -17.56 -6.17
CA ASN A 220 -7.86 -18.67 -6.99
C ASN A 220 -7.04 -18.98 -8.27
N GLN A 221 -5.72 -18.81 -8.22
CA GLN A 221 -4.83 -19.19 -9.33
C GLN A 221 -4.88 -20.69 -9.61
N PRO A 222 -4.59 -21.12 -10.86
CA PRO A 222 -4.54 -22.53 -11.23
C PRO A 222 -3.56 -23.34 -10.38
N GLU A 223 -3.90 -24.60 -10.08
CA GLU A 223 -3.10 -25.48 -9.23
C GLU A 223 -1.66 -25.64 -9.73
N ALA A 224 -1.46 -25.80 -11.03
CA ALA A 224 -0.12 -25.88 -11.63
C ALA A 224 0.75 -24.64 -11.32
N PHE A 225 0.14 -23.44 -11.32
CA PHE A 225 0.83 -22.22 -10.91
C PHE A 225 1.15 -22.23 -9.42
N LEU A 226 0.18 -22.63 -8.57
CA LEU A 226 0.37 -22.65 -7.12
C LEU A 226 1.51 -23.60 -6.72
N GLU A 227 1.58 -24.78 -7.32
CA GLU A 227 2.67 -25.73 -7.09
C GLU A 227 4.02 -25.21 -7.57
N ALA A 228 4.07 -24.58 -8.75
CA ALA A 228 5.29 -24.00 -9.29
C ALA A 228 5.78 -22.84 -8.42
N TYR A 229 4.86 -21.96 -7.98
CA TYR A 229 5.15 -20.82 -7.09
C TYR A 229 5.67 -21.31 -5.73
N GLN A 230 5.06 -22.35 -5.16
CA GLN A 230 5.47 -22.89 -3.85
C GLN A 230 6.88 -23.46 -3.87
N ARG A 231 7.34 -24.05 -4.98
CA ARG A 231 8.73 -24.56 -5.12
C ARG A 231 9.79 -23.45 -5.02
N GLU A 232 9.40 -22.21 -5.31
CA GLU A 232 10.27 -21.03 -5.21
C GLU A 232 10.25 -20.39 -3.82
N CYS A 233 9.38 -20.82 -2.92
CA CYS A 233 9.20 -20.29 -1.58
C CYS A 233 9.77 -21.21 -0.50
N LEU A 234 9.93 -20.70 0.71
CA LEU A 234 10.54 -21.46 1.80
C LEU A 234 9.56 -22.39 2.54
N ASN A 235 8.29 -21.96 2.70
CA ASN A 235 7.32 -22.69 3.51
C ASN A 235 5.90 -22.68 2.96
N LYS A 236 5.27 -21.48 2.90
CA LYS A 236 3.84 -21.30 2.63
C LYS A 236 3.52 -21.26 1.14
N GLY A 237 4.40 -20.69 0.35
CA GLY A 237 4.13 -20.38 -1.05
C GLY A 237 3.40 -19.05 -1.19
N MET A 238 2.27 -19.02 -1.91
CA MET A 238 1.49 -17.81 -2.02
C MET A 238 0.93 -17.37 -0.69
N LEU A 239 0.94 -16.05 -0.49
CA LEU A 239 0.46 -15.43 0.74
C LEU A 239 -1.06 -15.29 0.73
N ASP A 240 -1.66 -15.36 1.91
CA ASP A 240 -2.96 -14.77 2.14
C ASP A 240 -2.83 -13.24 2.26
N LYS A 241 -3.87 -12.52 1.86
CA LYS A 241 -3.88 -11.05 2.00
C LYS A 241 -3.68 -10.59 3.46
N SER A 242 -4.06 -11.40 4.44
CA SER A 242 -3.85 -11.14 5.88
C SER A 242 -2.38 -11.18 6.31
N ASP A 243 -1.51 -11.85 5.57
CA ASP A 243 -0.07 -11.93 5.88
C ASP A 243 0.62 -10.55 5.75
N LEU A 244 -0.02 -9.60 5.07
CA LEU A 244 0.51 -8.24 4.91
C LEU A 244 0.18 -7.31 6.07
N ARG A 245 -0.81 -7.66 6.93
CA ARG A 245 -1.34 -6.80 7.98
C ARG A 245 -0.26 -6.29 8.93
N GLY A 246 0.55 -7.20 9.48
CA GLY A 246 1.56 -6.84 10.47
C GLY A 246 2.56 -5.82 9.94
N THR A 247 3.02 -5.99 8.70
CA THR A 247 3.96 -5.06 8.06
C THR A 247 3.30 -3.71 7.77
N LEU A 248 2.04 -3.69 7.30
CA LEU A 248 1.31 -2.45 7.10
C LEU A 248 1.17 -1.66 8.40
N ILE A 249 0.71 -2.31 9.48
CA ILE A 249 0.52 -1.67 10.78
C ILE A 249 1.85 -1.16 11.34
N TYR A 250 2.92 -1.94 11.23
CA TYR A 250 4.26 -1.48 11.57
C TYR A 250 4.63 -0.19 10.82
N LEU A 251 4.45 -0.15 9.50
CA LEU A 251 4.79 1.02 8.68
C LEU A 251 3.90 2.23 8.97
N LEU A 252 2.64 2.04 9.35
CA LEU A 252 1.71 3.10 9.71
C LEU A 252 1.95 3.64 11.11
N SER A 253 2.50 2.83 12.00
CA SER A 253 2.70 3.17 13.42
C SER A 253 3.96 3.98 13.68
N ASP A 254 4.07 4.46 14.92
CA ASP A 254 5.26 5.16 15.40
C ASP A 254 6.44 4.21 15.66
N MET A 255 6.21 2.88 15.69
CA MET A 255 7.27 1.86 15.75
C MET A 255 8.24 1.96 14.55
N SER A 256 7.78 2.50 13.42
CA SER A 256 8.59 2.73 12.21
C SER A 256 9.03 4.18 12.04
N MET A 257 9.06 4.99 13.10
CA MET A 257 9.36 6.43 13.07
C MET A 257 10.65 6.76 12.28
N TYR A 258 11.66 5.91 12.39
CA TYR A 258 12.95 6.09 11.72
C TYR A 258 13.13 5.21 10.48
N VAL A 259 12.07 4.52 10.03
CA VAL A 259 12.04 3.78 8.76
C VAL A 259 11.53 4.72 7.68
N ASN A 260 12.41 5.11 6.75
CA ASN A 260 12.10 6.05 5.68
C ASN A 260 12.89 5.70 4.42
N GLY A 261 12.23 5.71 3.26
CA GLY A 261 12.82 5.35 1.96
C GLY A 261 13.05 3.84 1.80
N GLN A 262 12.48 3.00 2.66
CA GLN A 262 12.68 1.55 2.64
C GLN A 262 11.63 0.84 1.81
N ASN A 263 12.01 -0.32 1.28
CA ASN A 263 11.11 -1.28 0.66
C ASN A 263 11.11 -2.56 1.51
N ILE A 264 9.98 -2.85 2.15
CA ILE A 264 9.82 -4.04 2.99
C ILE A 264 9.20 -5.15 2.15
N VAL A 265 9.87 -6.29 2.09
CA VAL A 265 9.43 -7.47 1.34
C VAL A 265 8.70 -8.42 2.27
N VAL A 266 7.56 -8.94 1.81
CA VAL A 266 6.78 -10.00 2.47
C VAL A 266 6.41 -11.02 1.41
N ASP A 267 7.15 -12.14 1.31
CA ASP A 267 7.07 -13.02 0.14
C ASP A 267 7.39 -14.52 0.41
N ASP A 268 7.52 -14.91 1.66
CA ASP A 268 7.94 -16.28 2.04
C ASP A 268 9.27 -16.70 1.36
N GLY A 269 10.18 -15.73 1.13
CA GLY A 269 11.52 -15.98 0.61
C GLY A 269 11.60 -16.20 -0.92
N PHE A 270 10.56 -15.92 -1.67
CA PHE A 270 10.52 -16.10 -3.13
C PHE A 270 11.66 -15.37 -3.88
N VAL A 271 12.16 -14.25 -3.35
CA VAL A 271 13.21 -13.45 -4.00
C VAL A 271 14.65 -13.84 -3.60
N LEU A 272 14.83 -14.86 -2.78
CA LEU A 272 16.15 -15.33 -2.33
C LEU A 272 16.90 -16.12 -3.40
#